data_891eba9a60ffc6494ec3d654a71828d7
#
_entry.id   891eba9a60ffc6494ec3d654a71828d7
#
_cell.length_a   1.000
_cell.length_b   1.000
_cell.length_c   1.000
_cell.angle_alpha   90.00
_cell.angle_beta   90.00
_cell.angle_gamma   90.00
#
_symmetry.space_group_name_H-M   'P 1'
#
loop_
_entity.id
_entity.type
_entity.pdbx_description
1 polymer ?
#
loop_
_entity_poly.entity_id
_entity_poly.type
_entity_poly.pdbx_seq_one_letter_code
_entity_poly.pdbx_strand_id
1 'polypeptide(L)'
;PRLYPLAWPMNGLLSWLPALALSPLLFAQGVYVRRVTPRLPEAPGNRSGVSGGGPSLNLLILGDSAAAGVGASSQATALAGRLVEELMPDFKVTWQLHAESGVTTRDLIARLDGVVGGRFDVAIVSIGVNDVITGRRTRQWTAALASLLDLLESGFGVRHVLLSALPP
;
A
#
# COMPACT_ATOMS: atom_id res chain seq x y z
N PRO A 1 15.42 14.15 -22.21
CA PRO A 1 15.04 12.83 -21.76
C PRO A 1 14.34 12.12 -22.92
N ARG A 2 15.03 11.12 -23.49
CA ARG A 2 14.48 10.33 -24.58
C ARG A 2 13.58 9.27 -23.96
N LEU A 3 12.28 9.40 -24.18
CA LEU A 3 11.30 8.35 -23.94
C LEU A 3 11.60 7.23 -24.96
N TYR A 4 12.09 6.09 -24.49
CA TYR A 4 12.14 4.89 -25.28
C TYR A 4 10.71 4.33 -25.36
N PRO A 5 10.11 4.21 -26.56
CA PRO A 5 8.86 3.50 -26.69
C PRO A 5 9.16 2.01 -26.46
N LEU A 6 8.67 1.46 -25.34
CA LEU A 6 8.55 0.02 -25.15
C LEU A 6 7.48 -0.52 -26.12
N ALA A 7 7.86 -0.56 -27.41
CA ALA A 7 7.10 -1.30 -28.40
C ALA A 7 7.40 -2.78 -28.18
N TRP A 8 6.58 -3.44 -27.38
CA TRP A 8 6.55 -4.89 -27.30
C TRP A 8 6.11 -5.41 -28.68
N PRO A 9 6.92 -6.22 -29.39
CA PRO A 9 6.52 -6.75 -30.67
C PRO A 9 5.32 -7.68 -30.47
N MET A 10 4.13 -7.22 -30.86
CA MET A 10 2.93 -8.05 -30.94
C MET A 10 3.01 -8.95 -32.18
N ASN A 11 4.00 -9.84 -32.23
CA ASN A 11 4.14 -10.83 -33.30
C ASN A 11 3.47 -12.13 -32.87
N GLY A 12 2.23 -12.25 -33.28
CA GLY A 12 1.58 -13.51 -33.57
C GLY A 12 1.29 -14.50 -32.41
N LEU A 13 0.29 -15.33 -32.59
CA LEU A 13 -0.11 -16.47 -31.74
C LEU A 13 1.08 -17.37 -31.31
N LEU A 14 2.17 -17.44 -32.09
CA LEU A 14 3.38 -18.20 -31.81
C LEU A 14 4.21 -17.69 -30.62
N SER A 15 4.09 -16.43 -30.24
CA SER A 15 4.84 -15.86 -29.09
C SER A 15 4.34 -16.34 -27.75
N TRP A 16 3.10 -16.87 -27.67
CA TRP A 16 2.52 -17.41 -26.43
C TRP A 16 2.81 -18.88 -26.20
N LEU A 17 3.26 -19.63 -27.25
CA LEU A 17 3.54 -21.05 -27.15
C LEU A 17 4.61 -21.38 -26.08
N PRO A 18 5.75 -20.67 -25.96
CA PRO A 18 6.71 -20.95 -24.89
C PRO A 18 6.13 -20.68 -23.50
N ALA A 19 5.35 -19.62 -23.34
CA ALA A 19 4.71 -19.29 -22.08
C ALA A 19 3.65 -20.33 -21.68
N LEU A 20 2.88 -20.83 -22.65
CA LEU A 20 1.90 -21.88 -22.43
C LEU A 20 2.57 -23.23 -22.10
N ALA A 21 3.66 -23.57 -22.80
CA ALA A 21 4.43 -24.79 -22.54
C ALA A 21 5.10 -24.77 -21.16
N LEU A 22 5.59 -23.60 -20.72
CA LEU A 22 6.22 -23.42 -19.42
C LEU A 22 5.22 -23.19 -18.27
N SER A 23 3.95 -22.94 -18.58
CA SER A 23 2.94 -22.57 -17.54
C SER A 23 2.80 -23.59 -16.41
N PRO A 24 2.85 -24.93 -16.64
CA PRO A 24 2.78 -25.90 -15.53
C PRO A 24 4.00 -25.81 -14.62
N LEU A 25 5.19 -25.60 -15.20
CA LEU A 25 6.45 -25.43 -14.45
C LEU A 25 6.45 -24.15 -13.64
N LEU A 26 6.05 -23.04 -14.26
CA LEU A 26 5.94 -21.74 -13.59
C LEU A 26 4.91 -21.77 -12.47
N PHE A 27 3.78 -22.45 -12.68
CA PHE A 27 2.77 -22.65 -11.64
C PHE A 27 3.33 -23.47 -10.46
N ALA A 28 3.98 -24.61 -10.75
CA ALA A 28 4.61 -25.44 -9.73
C ALA A 28 5.69 -24.68 -8.95
N GLN A 29 6.52 -23.88 -9.65
CA GLN A 29 7.51 -23.01 -9.06
C GLN A 29 6.86 -21.94 -8.19
N GLY A 30 5.79 -21.31 -8.64
CA GLY A 30 5.06 -20.30 -7.87
C GLY A 30 4.48 -20.89 -6.58
N VAL A 31 3.90 -22.08 -6.65
CA VAL A 31 3.40 -22.82 -5.46
C VAL A 31 4.54 -23.18 -4.51
N TYR A 32 5.66 -23.66 -5.05
CA TYR A 32 6.84 -23.98 -4.25
C TYR A 32 7.40 -22.73 -3.53
N VAL A 33 7.66 -21.66 -4.26
CA VAL A 33 8.15 -20.38 -3.69
C VAL A 33 7.20 -19.88 -2.59
N ARG A 34 5.89 -19.90 -2.85
CA ARG A 34 4.89 -19.46 -1.87
C ARG A 34 4.89 -20.31 -0.58
N ARG A 35 5.27 -21.59 -0.67
CA ARG A 35 5.34 -22.49 0.50
C ARG A 35 6.64 -22.34 1.29
N VAL A 36 7.77 -22.08 0.60
CA VAL A 36 9.09 -22.04 1.24
C VAL A 36 9.52 -20.63 1.65
N THR A 37 8.88 -19.59 1.09
CA THR A 37 9.19 -18.20 1.46
C THR A 37 8.68 -17.92 2.87
N PRO A 38 9.57 -17.58 3.83
CA PRO A 38 9.15 -17.26 5.18
C PRO A 38 8.28 -16.01 5.18
N ARG A 39 7.21 -16.03 5.97
CA ARG A 39 6.40 -14.84 6.21
C ARG A 39 7.12 -13.98 7.23
N LEU A 40 7.63 -12.86 6.80
CA LEU A 40 8.23 -11.88 7.71
C LEU A 40 7.14 -11.22 8.55
N PRO A 41 7.40 -10.95 9.82
CA PRO A 41 6.46 -10.23 10.68
C PRO A 41 6.35 -8.76 10.27
N GLU A 42 5.25 -8.15 10.63
CA GLU A 42 5.09 -6.69 10.58
C GLU A 42 6.03 -6.04 11.62
N ALA A 43 6.44 -4.80 11.34
CA ALA A 43 7.33 -4.07 12.24
C ALA A 43 6.69 -3.88 13.62
N PRO A 44 7.36 -4.26 14.70
CA PRO A 44 6.91 -4.00 16.06
C PRO A 44 7.03 -2.50 16.40
N GLY A 45 6.21 -2.02 17.34
CA GLY A 45 6.25 -0.66 17.84
C GLY A 45 4.91 0.07 17.76
N ASN A 46 4.93 1.35 18.12
CA ASN A 46 3.73 2.17 18.16
C ASN A 46 3.20 2.44 16.74
N ARG A 47 1.87 2.38 16.64
CA ARG A 47 1.14 2.69 15.39
C ARG A 47 0.44 4.05 15.43
N SER A 48 0.74 4.85 16.44
CA SER A 48 0.29 6.23 16.57
C SER A 48 1.23 6.98 17.50
N GLY A 49 1.22 8.31 17.38
CA GLY A 49 2.03 9.13 18.26
C GLY A 49 1.96 10.62 17.91
N VAL A 50 2.72 11.39 18.65
CA VAL A 50 2.92 12.82 18.41
C VAL A 50 4.43 13.09 18.49
N SER A 51 4.97 13.79 17.49
CA SER A 51 6.40 14.11 17.39
C SER A 51 6.61 15.51 16.82
N GLY A 52 7.72 16.16 17.19
CA GLY A 52 8.09 17.47 16.68
C GLY A 52 7.42 18.63 17.39
N GLY A 53 7.67 19.84 16.90
CA GLY A 53 7.12 21.12 17.36
C GLY A 53 6.73 21.98 16.15
N GLY A 54 6.05 23.08 16.32
CA GLY A 54 5.63 23.94 15.19
C GLY A 54 4.16 23.73 14.80
N PRO A 55 3.76 24.08 13.55
CA PRO A 55 2.39 23.95 13.09
C PRO A 55 1.89 22.51 13.18
N SER A 56 0.63 22.33 13.60
CA SER A 56 0.02 20.99 13.71
C SER A 56 -0.21 20.36 12.34
N LEU A 57 0.19 19.09 12.19
CA LEU A 57 -0.07 18.26 11.04
C LEU A 57 -0.64 16.92 11.50
N ASN A 58 -1.88 16.60 11.10
CA ASN A 58 -2.51 15.32 11.39
C ASN A 58 -2.33 14.39 10.20
N LEU A 59 -1.55 13.32 10.38
CA LEU A 59 -1.13 12.39 9.34
C LEU A 59 -1.79 11.02 9.53
N LEU A 60 -2.46 10.54 8.50
CA LEU A 60 -3.02 9.19 8.43
C LEU A 60 -2.21 8.34 7.47
N ILE A 61 -1.73 7.17 7.91
CA ILE A 61 -0.97 6.24 7.08
C ILE A 61 -1.78 4.95 6.98
N LEU A 62 -2.07 4.56 5.74
CA LEU A 62 -2.94 3.44 5.42
C LEU A 62 -2.26 2.48 4.47
N GLY A 63 -2.55 1.19 4.62
CA GLY A 63 -2.08 0.27 3.61
C GLY A 63 -2.00 -1.20 3.99
N ASP A 64 -1.21 -1.90 3.21
CA ASP A 64 -0.94 -3.33 3.34
C ASP A 64 0.41 -3.60 4.04
N SER A 65 1.05 -4.70 3.68
CA SER A 65 2.33 -5.13 4.25
C SER A 65 3.45 -4.09 4.13
N ALA A 66 3.45 -3.30 3.04
CA ALA A 66 4.46 -2.26 2.83
C ALA A 66 4.30 -1.13 3.85
N ALA A 67 3.08 -0.66 4.08
CA ALA A 67 2.79 0.34 5.10
C ALA A 67 2.95 -0.21 6.53
N ALA A 68 2.59 -1.49 6.75
CA ALA A 68 2.77 -2.18 8.04
C ALA A 68 4.25 -2.39 8.41
N GLY A 69 5.16 -2.19 7.46
CA GLY A 69 6.60 -2.31 7.67
C GLY A 69 7.07 -3.76 7.78
N VAL A 70 6.50 -4.67 6.97
CA VAL A 70 6.94 -6.08 6.94
C VAL A 70 8.43 -6.18 6.66
N GLY A 71 9.14 -6.88 7.53
CA GLY A 71 10.60 -7.08 7.46
C GLY A 71 11.44 -5.94 8.02
N ALA A 72 10.84 -4.83 8.46
CA ALA A 72 11.55 -3.81 9.21
C ALA A 72 11.71 -4.22 10.68
N SER A 73 12.80 -3.79 11.31
CA SER A 73 13.10 -4.13 12.69
C SER A 73 12.18 -3.44 13.71
N SER A 74 11.61 -2.30 13.35
CA SER A 74 10.67 -1.54 14.17
C SER A 74 9.85 -0.54 13.33
N GLN A 75 8.76 -0.03 13.88
CA GLN A 75 7.98 1.05 13.23
C GLN A 75 8.82 2.32 13.05
N ALA A 76 9.81 2.58 13.89
CA ALA A 76 10.71 3.73 13.71
C ALA A 76 11.54 3.64 12.42
N THR A 77 11.86 2.43 11.95
CA THR A 77 12.62 2.20 10.72
C THR A 77 11.74 1.86 9.51
N ALA A 78 10.43 1.71 9.72
CA ALA A 78 9.43 1.48 8.69
C ALA A 78 8.90 2.81 8.11
N LEU A 79 7.95 2.71 7.18
CA LEU A 79 7.37 3.86 6.47
C LEU A 79 6.89 4.96 7.42
N ALA A 80 6.10 4.58 8.45
CA ALA A 80 5.52 5.55 9.38
C ALA A 80 6.59 6.33 10.14
N GLY A 81 7.56 5.63 10.72
CA GLY A 81 8.65 6.27 11.47
C GLY A 81 9.50 7.19 10.62
N ARG A 82 9.84 6.76 9.39
CA ARG A 82 10.62 7.58 8.47
C ARG A 82 9.88 8.84 8.01
N LEU A 83 8.59 8.74 7.72
CA LEU A 83 7.77 9.91 7.40
C LEU A 83 7.72 10.91 8.56
N VAL A 84 7.53 10.40 9.77
CA VAL A 84 7.49 11.26 10.96
C VAL A 84 8.85 11.91 11.23
N GLU A 85 9.95 11.17 11.06
CA GLU A 85 11.32 11.68 11.21
C GLU A 85 11.60 12.85 10.25
N GLU A 86 11.16 12.73 8.99
CA GLU A 86 11.33 13.78 7.97
C GLU A 86 10.43 15.01 8.20
N LEU A 87 9.24 14.81 8.78
CA LEU A 87 8.28 15.90 8.97
C LEU A 87 8.42 16.63 10.31
N MET A 88 8.94 15.97 11.35
CA MET A 88 9.00 16.54 12.70
C MET A 88 9.90 17.76 12.88
N PRO A 89 10.90 18.07 12.03
CA PRO A 89 11.65 19.32 12.13
C PRO A 89 10.77 20.55 11.86
N ASP A 90 9.78 20.44 10.96
CA ASP A 90 8.96 21.55 10.50
C ASP A 90 7.56 21.56 11.11
N PHE A 91 7.06 20.40 11.60
CA PHE A 91 5.69 20.23 12.06
C PHE A 91 5.61 19.51 13.41
N LYS A 92 4.54 19.81 14.15
CA LYS A 92 4.04 18.93 15.22
C LYS A 92 3.15 17.88 14.59
N VAL A 93 3.69 16.69 14.31
CA VAL A 93 3.01 15.60 13.61
C VAL A 93 2.25 14.75 14.61
N THR A 94 0.92 14.72 14.49
CA THR A 94 0.06 13.72 15.14
C THR A 94 -0.27 12.67 14.10
N TRP A 95 0.13 11.41 14.31
CA TRP A 95 0.04 10.41 13.28
C TRP A 95 -0.64 9.12 13.76
N GLN A 96 -1.29 8.43 12.81
CA GLN A 96 -1.88 7.10 13.00
C GLN A 96 -1.55 6.22 11.79
N LEU A 97 -1.24 4.95 12.08
CA LEU A 97 -0.98 3.91 11.09
C LEU A 97 -2.05 2.82 11.18
N HIS A 98 -2.83 2.66 10.12
CA HIS A 98 -3.79 1.58 9.93
C HIS A 98 -3.38 0.76 8.71
N ALA A 99 -2.58 -0.26 8.95
CA ALA A 99 -2.04 -1.14 7.92
C ALA A 99 -1.93 -2.57 8.43
N GLU A 100 -2.14 -3.54 7.56
CA GLU A 100 -2.04 -4.96 7.88
C GLU A 100 -1.67 -5.77 6.64
N SER A 101 -0.86 -6.79 6.84
CA SER A 101 -0.37 -7.65 5.78
C SER A 101 -1.50 -8.44 5.11
N GLY A 102 -1.51 -8.43 3.78
CA GLY A 102 -2.46 -9.21 3.00
C GLY A 102 -3.81 -8.55 2.74
N VAL A 103 -4.09 -7.38 3.32
CA VAL A 103 -5.37 -6.67 3.09
C VAL A 103 -5.47 -6.14 1.67
N THR A 104 -6.68 -6.22 1.12
CA THR A 104 -7.07 -5.57 -0.13
C THR A 104 -7.64 -4.18 0.15
N THR A 105 -7.84 -3.38 -0.90
CA THR A 105 -8.48 -2.05 -0.77
C THR A 105 -9.85 -2.13 -0.08
N ARG A 106 -10.65 -3.16 -0.36
CA ARG A 106 -11.96 -3.36 0.29
C ARG A 106 -11.84 -3.72 1.76
N ASP A 107 -10.86 -4.57 2.10
CA ASP A 107 -10.63 -4.95 3.50
C ASP A 107 -10.19 -3.73 4.32
N LEU A 108 -9.37 -2.86 3.73
CA LEU A 108 -8.96 -1.60 4.35
C LEU A 108 -10.16 -0.70 4.62
N ILE A 109 -11.07 -0.49 3.64
CA ILE A 109 -12.29 0.30 3.81
C ILE A 109 -13.13 -0.25 4.97
N ALA A 110 -13.40 -1.56 4.99
CA ALA A 110 -14.21 -2.19 6.04
C ALA A 110 -13.63 -2.01 7.44
N ARG A 111 -12.29 -1.92 7.56
CA ARG A 111 -11.61 -1.69 8.85
C ARG A 111 -11.65 -0.23 9.28
N LEU A 112 -11.68 0.70 8.33
CA LEU A 112 -11.79 2.13 8.62
C LEU A 112 -13.19 2.53 9.07
N ASP A 113 -14.23 1.78 8.68
CA ASP A 113 -15.62 2.03 9.10
C ASP A 113 -15.81 1.98 10.63
N GLY A 114 -14.92 1.28 11.35
CA GLY A 114 -14.94 1.21 12.82
C GLY A 114 -13.95 2.14 13.52
N VAL A 115 -13.14 2.88 12.77
CA VAL A 115 -12.15 3.80 13.33
C VAL A 115 -12.85 5.10 13.74
N VAL A 116 -12.99 5.28 15.04
CA VAL A 116 -13.56 6.51 15.61
C VAL A 116 -12.60 7.67 15.37
N GLY A 117 -12.99 8.50 14.46
CA GLY A 117 -12.67 9.83 14.09
C GLY A 117 -11.47 10.56 14.68
N GLY A 118 -10.64 10.99 13.80
CA GLY A 118 -9.82 12.19 13.85
C GLY A 118 -10.03 12.93 12.52
N ARG A 119 -9.79 14.23 12.51
CA ARG A 119 -9.62 14.94 11.25
C ARG A 119 -8.14 14.87 10.88
N PHE A 120 -7.86 14.48 9.65
CA PHE A 120 -6.49 14.38 9.15
C PHE A 120 -6.28 15.40 8.03
N ASP A 121 -5.09 15.98 7.99
CA ASP A 121 -4.73 16.93 6.95
C ASP A 121 -4.24 16.19 5.71
N VAL A 122 -3.46 15.12 5.92
CA VAL A 122 -2.84 14.31 4.87
C VAL A 122 -3.06 12.82 5.13
N ALA A 123 -3.37 12.06 4.09
CA ALA A 123 -3.32 10.60 4.11
C ALA A 123 -2.27 10.06 3.14
N ILE A 124 -1.45 9.14 3.61
CA ILE A 124 -0.53 8.34 2.79
C ILE A 124 -1.14 6.95 2.64
N VAL A 125 -1.36 6.52 1.40
CA VAL A 125 -2.02 5.24 1.11
C VAL A 125 -1.11 4.35 0.27
N SER A 126 -0.71 3.21 0.82
CA SER A 126 0.09 2.19 0.14
C SER A 126 -0.70 0.88 0.10
N ILE A 127 -1.48 0.69 -0.99
CA ILE A 127 -2.43 -0.41 -1.13
C ILE A 127 -2.60 -0.80 -2.61
N GLY A 128 -2.97 -2.06 -2.87
CA GLY A 128 -3.37 -2.52 -4.20
C GLY A 128 -2.62 -3.74 -4.71
N VAL A 129 -1.44 -4.04 -4.19
CA VAL A 129 -0.69 -5.26 -4.57
C VAL A 129 -1.53 -6.50 -4.32
N ASN A 130 -2.22 -6.57 -3.18
CA ASN A 130 -3.08 -7.71 -2.84
C ASN A 130 -4.34 -7.78 -3.74
N ASP A 131 -4.85 -6.66 -4.22
CA ASP A 131 -5.94 -6.64 -5.21
C ASP A 131 -5.49 -7.29 -6.52
N VAL A 132 -4.26 -6.99 -6.98
CA VAL A 132 -3.67 -7.61 -8.18
C VAL A 132 -3.44 -9.10 -7.97
N ILE A 133 -2.79 -9.51 -6.88
CA ILE A 133 -2.47 -10.91 -6.59
C ILE A 133 -3.73 -11.78 -6.46
N THR A 134 -4.82 -11.22 -5.94
CA THR A 134 -6.11 -11.91 -5.81
C THR A 134 -6.94 -11.91 -7.10
N GLY A 135 -6.38 -11.38 -8.20
CA GLY A 135 -7.01 -11.41 -9.53
C GLY A 135 -8.20 -10.46 -9.66
N ARG A 136 -8.26 -9.40 -8.87
CA ARG A 136 -9.32 -8.39 -9.02
C ARG A 136 -9.20 -7.69 -10.35
N ARG A 137 -10.34 -7.52 -11.03
CA ARG A 137 -10.40 -6.76 -12.29
C ARG A 137 -10.09 -5.30 -12.01
N THR A 138 -9.35 -4.63 -12.90
CA THR A 138 -8.98 -3.21 -12.79
C THR A 138 -10.18 -2.32 -12.45
N ARG A 139 -11.33 -2.53 -13.12
CA ARG A 139 -12.57 -1.79 -12.85
C ARG A 139 -13.07 -1.92 -11.39
N GLN A 140 -12.92 -3.10 -10.80
CA GLN A 140 -13.35 -3.35 -9.41
C GLN A 140 -12.40 -2.70 -8.42
N TRP A 141 -11.10 -2.74 -8.72
CA TRP A 141 -10.09 -2.08 -7.91
C TRP A 141 -10.21 -0.57 -7.97
N THR A 142 -10.37 0.03 -9.16
CA THR A 142 -10.55 1.49 -9.28
C THR A 142 -11.82 1.98 -8.59
N ALA A 143 -12.92 1.21 -8.64
CA ALA A 143 -14.13 1.55 -7.90
C ALA A 143 -13.91 1.49 -6.37
N ALA A 144 -13.19 0.47 -5.87
CA ALA A 144 -12.86 0.39 -4.45
C ALA A 144 -11.93 1.54 -4.02
N LEU A 145 -10.95 1.88 -4.87
CA LEU A 145 -10.07 3.01 -4.60
C LEU A 145 -10.83 4.34 -4.54
N ALA A 146 -11.76 4.58 -5.47
CA ALA A 146 -12.64 5.75 -5.44
C ALA A 146 -13.44 5.81 -4.12
N SER A 147 -14.04 4.68 -3.70
CA SER A 147 -14.77 4.61 -2.43
C SER A 147 -13.86 4.88 -1.21
N LEU A 148 -12.60 4.44 -1.26
CA LEU A 148 -11.62 4.77 -0.21
C LEU A 148 -11.34 6.28 -0.16
N LEU A 149 -11.13 6.91 -1.32
CA LEU A 149 -10.89 8.36 -1.40
C LEU A 149 -12.08 9.16 -0.89
N ASP A 150 -13.30 8.78 -1.29
CA ASP A 150 -14.54 9.41 -0.81
C ASP A 150 -14.69 9.28 0.72
N LEU A 151 -14.35 8.11 1.28
CA LEU A 151 -14.35 7.88 2.72
C LEU A 151 -13.31 8.75 3.44
N LEU A 152 -12.11 8.88 2.89
CA LEU A 152 -11.05 9.70 3.47
C LEU A 152 -11.44 11.18 3.48
N GLU A 153 -12.02 11.69 2.40
CA GLU A 153 -12.47 13.07 2.31
C GLU A 153 -13.68 13.35 3.22
N SER A 154 -14.75 12.56 3.07
CA SER A 154 -16.02 12.81 3.77
C SER A 154 -16.03 12.34 5.22
N GLY A 155 -15.39 11.18 5.51
CA GLY A 155 -15.39 10.56 6.84
C GLY A 155 -14.30 11.10 7.75
N PHE A 156 -13.09 11.33 7.21
CA PHE A 156 -11.92 11.74 7.98
C PHE A 156 -11.47 13.18 7.70
N GLY A 157 -12.12 13.89 6.78
CA GLY A 157 -11.82 15.29 6.44
C GLY A 157 -10.42 15.48 5.82
N VAL A 158 -9.87 14.43 5.20
CA VAL A 158 -8.54 14.46 4.56
C VAL A 158 -8.56 15.40 3.38
N ARG A 159 -7.61 16.35 3.34
CA ARG A 159 -7.49 17.33 2.27
C ARG A 159 -6.53 16.88 1.16
N HIS A 160 -5.53 16.10 1.51
CA HIS A 160 -4.49 15.66 0.57
C HIS A 160 -4.25 14.16 0.73
N VAL A 161 -4.38 13.42 -0.36
CA VAL A 161 -4.09 11.99 -0.39
C VAL A 161 -2.91 11.73 -1.32
N LEU A 162 -1.89 11.05 -0.80
CA LEU A 162 -0.77 10.54 -1.58
C LEU A 162 -0.92 9.03 -1.73
N LEU A 163 -1.03 8.58 -2.97
CA LEU A 163 -1.07 7.15 -3.30
C LEU A 163 0.33 6.69 -3.72
N SER A 164 0.83 5.64 -3.11
CA SER A 164 2.04 4.99 -3.61
C SER A 164 1.76 4.30 -4.94
N ALA A 165 2.69 4.42 -5.89
CA ALA A 165 2.61 3.65 -7.13
C ALA A 165 2.72 2.15 -6.84
N LEU A 166 1.97 1.34 -7.59
CA LEU A 166 2.18 -0.11 -7.60
C LEU A 166 3.45 -0.41 -8.40
N PRO A 167 4.30 -1.35 -7.96
CA PRO A 167 5.42 -1.80 -8.75
C PRO A 167 4.92 -2.41 -10.07
N PRO A 168 5.67 -2.25 -11.17
CA PRO A 168 5.32 -2.79 -12.48
C PRO A 168 5.37 -4.32 -12.53
#